data_33823c7629d253d2e02f77462ad009f2
#
_entry.id   33823c7629d253d2e02f77462ad009f2
#
_cell.length_a   1.000
_cell.length_b   1.000
_cell.length_c   1.000
_cell.angle_alpha   90.00
_cell.angle_beta   90.00
_cell.angle_gamma   90.00
#
_symmetry.space_group_name_H-M   'P 1'
#
loop_
_entity.id
_entity.type
_entity.pdbx_description
1 polymer ?
#
loop_
_entity_poly.entity_id
_entity_poly.type
_entity_poly.pdbx_seq_one_letter_code
_entity_poly.pdbx_strand_id
1 'polypeptide(L)'
;MSHVTHAQAAIEAGLCEVAVIAYGSTQRSVSRAAASPREYNHYESPYKPILPISAYALAAARHMHQFGTTREHLAEVAVSARKWALLNPAAWEKEPLSIEQVLKARMVSYPFTVRDCCLVVDGGGAIVITSAARAKTLKKKPVYVLGTGDSLSHATISNMPDLTVTAAADSGAQAYKMAGIEPSDVKMLSLYDAFTITPVLFVEDLGFCPKGEGGRFFEGGATAPGGSRIPVNTSGGGLSYCHPGMYGLLVMIEAIRQVRGECGKRQVKDCDVAIAHGNGGVLSSQCTVIFGSEATL
;
A
#
# COMPACT_ATOMS: atom_id res chain seq x y z
N MET A 1 -7.07 -3.08 7.44
CA MET A 1 -5.99 -4.04 7.70
C MET A 1 -5.93 -4.39 9.18
N SER A 2 -6.02 -3.49 10.11
CA SER A 2 -6.05 -3.75 11.57
C SER A 2 -7.07 -4.81 12.03
N HIS A 3 -8.14 -5.01 11.25
CA HIS A 3 -9.08 -6.11 11.48
C HIS A 3 -8.42 -7.51 11.45
N VAL A 4 -7.24 -7.67 10.83
CA VAL A 4 -6.50 -8.95 10.85
C VAL A 4 -6.04 -9.26 12.26
N THR A 5 -5.44 -8.29 12.95
CA THR A 5 -5.00 -8.42 14.35
C THR A 5 -6.18 -8.76 15.27
N HIS A 6 -7.34 -8.07 15.09
CA HIS A 6 -8.54 -8.37 15.88
C HIS A 6 -9.12 -9.76 15.58
N ALA A 7 -9.15 -10.16 14.29
CA ALA A 7 -9.63 -11.49 13.90
C ALA A 7 -8.73 -12.61 14.46
N GLN A 8 -7.40 -12.41 14.40
CA GLN A 8 -6.42 -13.33 14.98
C GLN A 8 -6.66 -13.48 16.49
N ALA A 9 -6.72 -12.38 17.23
CA ALA A 9 -6.96 -12.39 18.67
C ALA A 9 -8.30 -13.06 19.02
N ALA A 10 -9.37 -12.82 18.25
CA ALA A 10 -10.69 -13.43 18.48
C ALA A 10 -10.66 -14.95 18.28
N ILE A 11 -9.95 -15.43 17.25
CA ILE A 11 -9.79 -16.86 16.97
C ILE A 11 -8.94 -17.52 18.06
N GLU A 12 -7.82 -16.90 18.46
CA GLU A 12 -6.94 -17.42 19.53
C GLU A 12 -7.65 -17.48 20.88
N ALA A 13 -8.50 -16.48 21.17
CA ALA A 13 -9.35 -16.46 22.38
C ALA A 13 -10.56 -17.42 22.32
N GLY A 14 -10.79 -18.12 21.21
CA GLY A 14 -11.93 -19.02 21.04
C GLY A 14 -13.28 -18.32 20.88
N LEU A 15 -13.31 -17.01 20.60
CA LEU A 15 -14.54 -16.25 20.41
C LEU A 15 -15.20 -16.57 19.05
N CYS A 16 -14.44 -16.99 18.08
CA CYS A 16 -14.90 -17.48 16.79
C CYS A 16 -13.89 -18.45 16.17
N GLU A 17 -14.35 -19.31 15.25
CA GLU A 17 -13.46 -20.23 14.50
C GLU A 17 -13.07 -19.66 13.13
N VAL A 18 -13.89 -18.77 12.60
CA VAL A 18 -13.73 -18.16 11.27
C VAL A 18 -14.13 -16.70 11.33
N ALA A 19 -13.29 -15.83 10.82
CA ALA A 19 -13.58 -14.41 10.65
C ALA A 19 -13.54 -14.04 9.16
N VAL A 20 -14.48 -13.19 8.72
CA VAL A 20 -14.49 -12.63 7.36
C VAL A 20 -14.27 -11.13 7.45
N ILE A 21 -13.27 -10.64 6.72
CA ILE A 21 -13.03 -9.22 6.55
C ILE A 21 -13.42 -8.87 5.11
N ALA A 22 -14.46 -8.06 4.95
CA ALA A 22 -14.98 -7.67 3.66
C ALA A 22 -15.10 -6.14 3.55
N TYR A 23 -14.88 -5.63 2.36
CA TYR A 23 -15.10 -4.24 1.99
C TYR A 23 -15.50 -4.16 0.53
N GLY A 24 -16.43 -3.26 0.24
CA GLY A 24 -16.82 -2.89 -1.12
C GLY A 24 -17.31 -1.46 -1.16
N SER A 25 -17.06 -0.79 -2.27
CA SER A 25 -17.48 0.59 -2.50
C SER A 25 -17.74 0.85 -3.98
N THR A 26 -18.70 1.72 -4.22
CA THR A 26 -19.13 2.19 -5.54
C THR A 26 -18.82 3.68 -5.75
N GLN A 27 -17.63 4.10 -5.31
CA GLN A 27 -17.22 5.52 -5.31
C GLN A 27 -17.29 6.18 -6.69
N ARG A 28 -17.02 5.42 -7.75
CA ARG A 28 -17.09 5.93 -9.12
C ARG A 28 -18.53 6.08 -9.58
N SER A 29 -19.35 5.05 -9.39
CA SER A 29 -20.75 5.00 -9.87
C SER A 29 -21.67 5.94 -9.12
N VAL A 30 -21.48 6.10 -7.79
CA VAL A 30 -22.37 6.91 -6.93
C VAL A 30 -21.95 8.38 -6.85
N SER A 31 -20.82 8.75 -7.47
CA SER A 31 -20.27 10.10 -7.43
C SER A 31 -19.62 10.50 -6.09
N ARG A 32 -18.78 11.53 -6.14
CA ARG A 32 -18.04 12.10 -5.00
C ARG A 32 -18.90 12.66 -3.86
N ALA A 33 -20.22 12.70 -4.03
CA ALA A 33 -21.17 13.15 -3.00
C ALA A 33 -21.15 12.31 -1.73
N ALA A 34 -20.61 11.08 -1.79
CA ALA A 34 -20.47 10.18 -0.65
C ALA A 34 -19.16 10.35 0.16
N ALA A 35 -18.39 11.41 -0.09
CA ALA A 35 -17.20 11.71 0.70
C ALA A 35 -17.57 11.96 2.17
N SER A 36 -16.78 11.38 3.09
CA SER A 36 -16.97 11.60 4.53
C SER A 36 -16.99 13.09 4.87
N PRO A 37 -17.86 13.52 5.80
CA PRO A 37 -17.82 14.89 6.29
C PRO A 37 -16.41 15.21 6.82
N ARG A 38 -15.90 16.38 6.48
CA ARG A 38 -14.60 16.84 6.97
C ARG A 38 -14.81 17.77 8.13
N GLU A 39 -14.09 17.51 9.21
CA GLU A 39 -14.01 18.47 10.29
C GLU A 39 -13.28 19.73 9.82
N TYR A 40 -13.76 20.89 10.28
CA TYR A 40 -13.09 22.16 10.01
C TYR A 40 -11.81 22.23 10.83
N ASN A 41 -10.66 22.31 10.15
CA ASN A 41 -9.38 22.53 10.80
C ASN A 41 -9.02 24.01 10.75
N HIS A 42 -8.97 24.67 11.90
CA HIS A 42 -8.72 26.10 12.02
C HIS A 42 -7.37 26.55 11.44
N TYR A 43 -6.37 25.68 11.46
CA TYR A 43 -5.02 25.97 10.97
C TYR A 43 -4.82 25.66 9.49
N GLU A 44 -5.56 24.73 8.92
CA GLU A 44 -5.43 24.31 7.52
C GLU A 44 -6.47 24.98 6.61
N SER A 45 -7.70 25.13 7.09
CA SER A 45 -8.83 25.62 6.27
C SER A 45 -8.62 27.01 5.66
N PRO A 46 -7.91 27.97 6.31
CA PRO A 46 -7.61 29.26 5.70
C PRO A 46 -6.83 29.17 4.38
N TYR A 47 -6.00 28.12 4.22
CA TYR A 47 -5.22 27.88 3.01
C TYR A 47 -6.00 27.13 1.92
N LYS A 48 -7.25 26.75 2.19
CA LYS A 48 -8.15 26.04 1.26
C LYS A 48 -7.51 24.80 0.60
N PRO A 49 -6.89 23.87 1.36
CA PRO A 49 -6.21 22.72 0.79
C PRO A 49 -7.20 21.79 0.09
N ILE A 50 -6.75 21.18 -1.01
CA ILE A 50 -7.49 20.10 -1.69
C ILE A 50 -7.18 18.80 -0.96
N LEU A 51 -7.96 18.48 0.07
CA LEU A 51 -7.73 17.27 0.87
C LEU A 51 -8.31 16.02 0.19
N PRO A 52 -7.60 14.86 0.31
CA PRO A 52 -6.34 14.67 1.02
C PRO A 52 -5.09 15.03 0.21
N ILE A 53 -5.20 15.36 -1.05
CA ILE A 53 -4.08 15.52 -2.02
C ILE A 53 -3.02 16.50 -1.50
N SER A 54 -3.44 17.70 -1.04
CA SER A 54 -2.51 18.74 -0.59
C SER A 54 -1.72 18.31 0.65
N ALA A 55 -2.29 17.48 1.53
CA ALA A 55 -1.58 16.96 2.70
C ALA A 55 -0.41 16.03 2.30
N TYR A 56 -0.67 15.10 1.37
CA TYR A 56 0.39 14.23 0.84
C TYR A 56 1.40 15.01 0.00
N ALA A 57 0.96 16.07 -0.69
CA ALA A 57 1.84 16.96 -1.45
C ALA A 57 2.83 17.68 -0.54
N LEU A 58 2.44 18.08 0.67
CA LEU A 58 3.35 18.65 1.67
C LEU A 58 4.45 17.67 2.06
N ALA A 59 4.10 16.41 2.33
CA ALA A 59 5.08 15.37 2.61
C ALA A 59 6.03 15.14 1.42
N ALA A 60 5.50 15.09 0.20
CA ALA A 60 6.32 14.96 -1.00
C ALA A 60 7.26 16.16 -1.19
N ALA A 61 6.76 17.39 -1.06
CA ALA A 61 7.58 18.60 -1.18
C ALA A 61 8.67 18.65 -0.10
N ARG A 62 8.37 18.23 1.14
CA ARG A 62 9.36 18.13 2.20
C ARG A 62 10.44 17.09 1.88
N HIS A 63 10.05 15.92 1.41
CA HIS A 63 10.98 14.86 1.02
C HIS A 63 11.89 15.30 -0.15
N MET A 64 11.31 15.99 -1.15
CA MET A 64 12.07 16.59 -2.25
C MET A 64 13.09 17.63 -1.76
N HIS A 65 12.68 18.50 -0.84
CA HIS A 65 13.56 19.53 -0.28
C HIS A 65 14.70 18.95 0.55
N GLN A 66 14.39 17.97 1.39
CA GLN A 66 15.35 17.43 2.36
C GLN A 66 16.32 16.43 1.75
N PHE A 67 15.86 15.60 0.80
CA PHE A 67 16.63 14.47 0.26
C PHE A 67 16.89 14.55 -1.22
N GLY A 68 16.39 15.59 -1.91
CA GLY A 68 16.61 15.75 -3.34
C GLY A 68 15.76 14.79 -4.20
N THR A 69 14.71 14.19 -3.67
CA THR A 69 13.76 13.43 -4.48
C THR A 69 13.18 14.31 -5.57
N THR A 70 13.08 13.78 -6.78
CA THR A 70 12.61 14.53 -7.94
C THR A 70 11.21 14.09 -8.37
N ARG A 71 10.60 14.85 -9.26
CA ARG A 71 9.30 14.44 -9.86
C ARG A 71 9.45 13.20 -10.74
N GLU A 72 10.62 13.00 -11.31
CA GLU A 72 10.98 11.79 -12.07
C GLU A 72 10.96 10.55 -11.17
N HIS A 73 11.52 10.63 -9.95
CA HIS A 73 11.44 9.55 -8.97
C HIS A 73 9.99 9.19 -8.63
N LEU A 74 9.12 10.19 -8.44
CA LEU A 74 7.69 9.96 -8.21
C LEU A 74 7.02 9.33 -9.45
N ALA A 75 7.38 9.76 -10.65
CA ALA A 75 6.87 9.21 -11.89
C ALA A 75 7.28 7.75 -12.09
N GLU A 76 8.49 7.34 -11.67
CA GLU A 76 8.94 5.94 -11.70
C GLU A 76 8.02 5.03 -10.89
N VAL A 77 7.50 5.47 -9.75
CA VAL A 77 6.51 4.71 -8.96
C VAL A 77 5.25 4.46 -9.78
N ALA A 78 4.69 5.49 -10.43
CA ALA A 78 3.49 5.38 -11.24
C ALA A 78 3.71 4.47 -12.47
N VAL A 79 4.85 4.61 -13.15
CA VAL A 79 5.21 3.82 -14.32
C VAL A 79 5.45 2.36 -13.94
N SER A 80 6.11 2.09 -12.81
CA SER A 80 6.33 0.75 -12.29
C SER A 80 5.00 0.03 -12.00
N ALA A 81 4.09 0.71 -11.26
CA ALA A 81 2.75 0.21 -10.99
C ALA A 81 1.96 -0.06 -12.30
N ARG A 82 2.08 0.82 -13.30
CA ARG A 82 1.44 0.64 -14.60
C ARG A 82 1.97 -0.58 -15.35
N LYS A 83 3.28 -0.82 -15.34
CA LYS A 83 3.87 -2.02 -15.97
C LYS A 83 3.32 -3.31 -15.35
N TRP A 84 3.14 -3.36 -14.03
CA TRP A 84 2.47 -4.47 -13.35
C TRP A 84 0.99 -4.58 -13.71
N ALA A 85 0.26 -3.46 -13.78
CA ALA A 85 -1.16 -3.43 -14.16
C ALA A 85 -1.40 -4.04 -15.55
N LEU A 86 -0.50 -3.82 -16.51
CA LEU A 86 -0.60 -4.39 -17.85
C LEU A 86 -0.55 -5.93 -17.86
N LEU A 87 0.01 -6.55 -16.84
CA LEU A 87 0.01 -8.00 -16.63
C LEU A 87 -1.23 -8.49 -15.85
N ASN A 88 -2.05 -7.59 -15.34
CA ASN A 88 -3.23 -7.90 -14.55
C ASN A 88 -4.51 -7.68 -15.37
N PRO A 89 -5.22 -8.74 -15.79
CA PRO A 89 -6.45 -8.60 -16.58
C PRO A 89 -7.55 -7.84 -15.85
N ALA A 90 -7.53 -7.83 -14.50
CA ALA A 90 -8.50 -7.10 -13.68
C ALA A 90 -8.13 -5.62 -13.42
N ALA A 91 -6.96 -5.15 -13.87
CA ALA A 91 -6.58 -3.75 -13.68
C ALA A 91 -7.49 -2.81 -14.47
N TRP A 92 -7.74 -1.63 -13.90
CA TRP A 92 -8.52 -0.58 -14.56
C TRP A 92 -7.79 0.04 -15.74
N GLU A 93 -6.52 0.42 -15.52
CA GLU A 93 -5.69 1.03 -16.56
C GLU A 93 -5.09 -0.05 -17.47
N LYS A 94 -5.24 0.12 -18.77
CA LYS A 94 -4.83 -0.87 -19.79
C LYS A 94 -3.75 -0.35 -20.75
N GLU A 95 -3.46 0.96 -20.71
CA GLU A 95 -2.50 1.57 -21.61
C GLU A 95 -1.16 1.79 -20.95
N PRO A 96 -0.04 1.65 -21.66
CA PRO A 96 1.27 2.00 -21.15
C PRO A 96 1.35 3.43 -20.64
N LEU A 97 2.26 3.69 -19.72
CA LEU A 97 2.52 5.02 -19.15
C LEU A 97 4.02 5.28 -19.19
N SER A 98 4.42 6.46 -19.65
CA SER A 98 5.81 6.92 -19.61
C SER A 98 6.03 8.00 -18.53
N ILE A 99 7.27 8.16 -18.09
CA ILE A 99 7.68 9.23 -17.17
C ILE A 99 7.26 10.60 -17.72
N GLU A 100 7.54 10.84 -19.00
CA GLU A 100 7.17 12.09 -19.67
C GLU A 100 5.66 12.39 -19.60
N GLN A 101 4.82 11.37 -19.79
CA GLN A 101 3.36 11.49 -19.68
C GLN A 101 2.93 11.82 -18.24
N VAL A 102 3.61 11.31 -17.21
CA VAL A 102 3.34 11.68 -15.81
C VAL A 102 3.72 13.13 -15.58
N LEU A 103 4.91 13.54 -15.98
CA LEU A 103 5.45 14.89 -15.77
C LEU A 103 4.65 15.98 -16.48
N LYS A 104 4.12 15.69 -17.68
CA LYS A 104 3.28 16.60 -18.49
C LYS A 104 1.80 16.58 -18.14
N ALA A 105 1.36 15.65 -17.29
CA ALA A 105 -0.04 15.58 -16.91
C ALA A 105 -0.49 16.83 -16.12
N ARG A 106 -1.80 17.05 -16.07
CA ARG A 106 -2.37 18.21 -15.36
C ARG A 106 -1.98 18.20 -13.89
N MET A 107 -1.33 19.28 -13.44
CA MET A 107 -1.00 19.49 -12.02
C MET A 107 -2.28 19.59 -11.19
N VAL A 108 -2.27 18.95 -10.02
CA VAL A 108 -3.39 19.01 -9.05
C VAL A 108 -2.98 19.77 -7.80
N SER A 109 -1.86 19.38 -7.19
CA SER A 109 -1.26 20.03 -6.03
C SER A 109 0.24 19.74 -6.08
N TYR A 110 1.09 20.77 -6.30
CA TYR A 110 2.52 20.56 -6.46
C TYR A 110 3.11 19.73 -5.31
N PRO A 111 3.91 18.66 -5.58
CA PRO A 111 4.48 18.28 -6.89
C PRO A 111 3.59 17.36 -7.74
N PHE A 112 2.36 17.01 -7.31
CA PHE A 112 1.53 15.97 -7.91
C PHE A 112 0.75 16.44 -9.14
N THR A 113 0.82 15.63 -10.18
CA THR A 113 -0.12 15.62 -11.31
C THR A 113 -1.27 14.64 -11.03
N VAL A 114 -2.25 14.59 -11.92
CA VAL A 114 -3.33 13.60 -11.84
C VAL A 114 -2.80 12.14 -11.95
N ARG A 115 -1.60 11.95 -12.50
CA ARG A 115 -0.98 10.63 -12.65
C ARG A 115 -0.20 10.19 -11.42
N ASP A 116 0.04 11.09 -10.48
CA ASP A 116 0.60 10.80 -9.16
C ASP A 116 -0.46 10.40 -8.14
N CYS A 117 -1.75 10.48 -8.51
CA CYS A 117 -2.88 10.21 -7.64
C CYS A 117 -3.51 8.86 -7.97
N CYS A 118 -4.00 8.17 -6.94
CA CYS A 118 -4.74 6.92 -7.11
C CYS A 118 -6.02 7.08 -7.93
N LEU A 119 -6.47 5.98 -8.47
CA LEU A 119 -7.74 5.88 -9.21
C LEU A 119 -8.94 6.15 -8.30
N VAL A 120 -10.06 6.49 -8.94
CA VAL A 120 -11.38 6.45 -8.33
C VAL A 120 -12.21 5.43 -9.12
N VAL A 121 -12.38 4.24 -8.56
CA VAL A 121 -13.10 3.13 -9.21
C VAL A 121 -14.02 2.43 -8.20
N ASP A 122 -14.96 1.65 -8.71
CA ASP A 122 -15.73 0.73 -7.90
C ASP A 122 -14.94 -0.55 -7.68
N GLY A 123 -15.09 -1.15 -6.52
CA GLY A 123 -14.39 -2.39 -6.24
C GLY A 123 -14.61 -2.88 -4.81
N GLY A 124 -14.18 -4.10 -4.58
CA GLY A 124 -14.26 -4.72 -3.28
C GLY A 124 -13.62 -6.09 -3.24
N GLY A 125 -13.62 -6.69 -2.07
CA GLY A 125 -13.09 -8.01 -1.85
C GLY A 125 -13.37 -8.51 -0.45
N ALA A 126 -12.92 -9.73 -0.17
CA ALA A 126 -12.99 -10.33 1.15
C ALA A 126 -11.80 -11.26 1.38
N ILE A 127 -11.37 -11.35 2.63
CA ILE A 127 -10.45 -12.39 3.11
C ILE A 127 -11.12 -13.17 4.22
N VAL A 128 -10.81 -14.46 4.30
CA VAL A 128 -11.29 -15.36 5.34
C VAL A 128 -10.10 -15.78 6.18
N ILE A 129 -10.20 -15.61 7.49
CA ILE A 129 -9.17 -15.96 8.46
C ILE A 129 -9.72 -17.05 9.36
N THR A 130 -8.90 -18.07 9.62
CA THR A 130 -9.21 -19.20 10.51
C THR A 130 -7.93 -19.73 11.13
N SER A 131 -8.03 -20.66 12.09
CA SER A 131 -6.84 -21.32 12.66
C SER A 131 -6.02 -22.07 11.60
N ALA A 132 -4.70 -22.16 11.80
CA ALA A 132 -3.81 -22.90 10.91
C ALA A 132 -4.23 -24.36 10.75
N ALA A 133 -4.67 -25.01 11.84
CA ALA A 133 -5.15 -26.39 11.81
C ALA A 133 -6.35 -26.56 10.87
N ARG A 134 -7.34 -25.66 10.95
CA ARG A 134 -8.50 -25.69 10.07
C ARG A 134 -8.12 -25.35 8.63
N ALA A 135 -7.24 -24.36 8.41
CA ALA A 135 -6.82 -23.96 7.08
C ALA A 135 -6.22 -25.11 6.27
N LYS A 136 -5.45 -25.99 6.91
CA LYS A 136 -4.87 -27.20 6.29
C LYS A 136 -5.90 -28.21 5.78
N THR A 137 -7.13 -28.19 6.28
CA THR A 137 -8.22 -29.07 5.82
C THR A 137 -9.03 -28.50 4.65
N LEU A 138 -8.76 -27.25 4.26
CA LEU A 138 -9.50 -26.56 3.20
C LEU A 138 -8.87 -26.82 1.82
N LYS A 139 -9.69 -26.63 0.77
CA LYS A 139 -9.26 -26.85 -0.64
C LYS A 139 -8.17 -25.89 -1.11
N LYS A 140 -8.13 -24.68 -0.57
CA LYS A 140 -7.15 -23.64 -0.95
C LYS A 140 -5.87 -23.82 -0.15
N LYS A 141 -4.72 -23.64 -0.82
CA LYS A 141 -3.40 -23.60 -0.15
C LYS A 141 -3.43 -22.51 0.94
N PRO A 142 -3.12 -22.84 2.19
CA PRO A 142 -3.08 -21.86 3.26
C PRO A 142 -2.05 -20.75 3.00
N VAL A 143 -2.34 -19.57 3.50
CA VAL A 143 -1.38 -18.47 3.65
C VAL A 143 -1.46 -18.01 5.09
N TYR A 144 -0.33 -17.94 5.75
CA TYR A 144 -0.23 -17.69 7.18
C TYR A 144 0.01 -16.22 7.46
N VAL A 145 -0.64 -15.67 8.48
CA VAL A 145 -0.30 -14.38 9.05
C VAL A 145 0.88 -14.61 9.99
N LEU A 146 2.07 -14.19 9.58
CA LEU A 146 3.30 -14.35 10.36
C LEU A 146 3.45 -13.23 11.39
N GLY A 147 3.07 -12.01 11.03
CA GLY A 147 3.16 -10.86 11.92
C GLY A 147 2.23 -9.74 11.53
N THR A 148 1.81 -8.97 12.51
CA THR A 148 0.99 -7.76 12.36
C THR A 148 1.55 -6.64 13.19
N GLY A 149 1.37 -5.40 12.73
CA GLY A 149 1.69 -4.21 13.49
C GLY A 149 0.77 -3.06 13.09
N ASP A 150 0.33 -2.30 14.06
CA ASP A 150 -0.54 -1.13 13.90
C ASP A 150 0.06 0.06 14.67
N SER A 151 0.08 1.24 14.04
CA SER A 151 0.54 2.46 14.68
C SER A 151 -0.24 3.67 14.18
N LEU A 152 -0.47 4.62 15.09
CA LEU A 152 -1.17 5.88 14.84
C LEU A 152 -0.34 7.02 15.41
N SER A 153 0.08 7.98 14.58
CA SER A 153 0.98 9.06 15.01
C SER A 153 0.29 10.42 15.19
N HIS A 154 -0.69 10.75 14.36
CA HIS A 154 -1.34 12.07 14.35
C HIS A 154 -2.76 12.00 13.77
N ALA A 155 -3.52 13.09 13.82
CA ALA A 155 -4.86 13.18 13.23
C ALA A 155 -4.85 13.93 11.89
N THR A 156 -4.12 15.05 11.81
CA THR A 156 -4.04 15.92 10.63
C THR A 156 -2.58 16.13 10.23
N ILE A 157 -2.33 16.51 8.98
CA ILE A 157 -0.96 16.68 8.47
C ILE A 157 -0.19 17.77 9.24
N SER A 158 -0.86 18.79 9.74
CA SER A 158 -0.25 19.87 10.56
C SER A 158 0.27 19.37 11.92
N ASN A 159 -0.17 18.21 12.37
CA ASN A 159 0.28 17.58 13.62
C ASN A 159 1.31 16.48 13.39
N MET A 160 1.67 16.18 12.13
CA MET A 160 2.67 15.18 11.82
C MET A 160 4.07 15.67 12.26
N PRO A 161 4.77 14.96 13.16
CA PRO A 161 6.03 15.46 13.73
C PRO A 161 7.13 15.64 12.69
N ASP A 162 7.25 14.69 11.75
CA ASP A 162 8.17 14.74 10.62
C ASP A 162 7.42 14.27 9.37
N LEU A 163 7.30 15.15 8.37
CA LEU A 163 6.58 14.84 7.13
C LEU A 163 7.26 13.77 6.25
N THR A 164 8.46 13.34 6.61
CA THR A 164 9.22 12.31 5.88
C THR A 164 9.24 10.96 6.59
N VAL A 165 8.78 10.89 7.85
CA VAL A 165 8.75 9.65 8.65
C VAL A 165 7.31 9.33 9.04
N THR A 166 6.80 8.20 8.62
CA THR A 166 5.45 7.75 8.94
C THR A 166 5.45 6.73 10.09
N ALA A 167 4.30 6.49 10.68
CA ALA A 167 4.13 5.41 11.66
C ALA A 167 4.33 3.99 11.06
N ALA A 168 4.68 3.88 9.76
CA ALA A 168 5.07 2.63 9.13
C ALA A 168 6.34 2.04 9.77
N ALA A 169 7.25 2.88 10.24
CA ALA A 169 8.43 2.45 10.98
C ALA A 169 8.05 1.63 12.22
N ASP A 170 7.09 2.11 13.01
CA ASP A 170 6.61 1.42 14.20
C ASP A 170 5.80 0.17 13.86
N SER A 171 4.83 0.26 12.93
CA SER A 171 4.01 -0.88 12.53
C SER A 171 4.83 -1.97 11.84
N GLY A 172 5.84 -1.59 11.06
CA GLY A 172 6.81 -2.52 10.47
C GLY A 172 7.62 -3.26 11.52
N ALA A 173 8.22 -2.52 12.46
CA ALA A 173 9.01 -3.10 13.54
C ALA A 173 8.22 -4.10 14.39
N GLN A 174 6.95 -3.78 14.71
CA GLN A 174 6.06 -4.71 15.42
C GLN A 174 5.81 -5.98 14.60
N ALA A 175 5.49 -5.83 13.31
CA ALA A 175 5.19 -6.95 12.43
C ALA A 175 6.42 -7.87 12.23
N TYR A 176 7.60 -7.31 11.98
CA TYR A 176 8.86 -8.06 11.89
C TYR A 176 9.20 -8.81 13.16
N LYS A 177 9.08 -8.13 14.32
CA LYS A 177 9.33 -8.76 15.62
C LYS A 177 8.40 -9.94 15.87
N MET A 178 7.11 -9.79 15.54
CA MET A 178 6.12 -10.87 15.69
C MET A 178 6.40 -12.03 14.75
N ALA A 179 6.79 -11.74 13.49
CA ALA A 179 7.08 -12.75 12.48
C ALA A 179 8.46 -13.42 12.68
N GLY A 180 9.37 -12.81 13.44
CA GLY A 180 10.74 -13.31 13.61
C GLY A 180 11.59 -13.25 12.34
N ILE A 181 11.34 -12.27 11.47
CA ILE A 181 12.04 -12.09 10.18
C ILE A 181 12.59 -10.68 10.02
N GLU A 182 13.46 -10.52 9.01
CA GLU A 182 14.05 -9.24 8.63
C GLU A 182 13.54 -8.80 7.23
N PRO A 183 13.68 -7.52 6.84
CA PRO A 183 13.28 -7.05 5.51
C PRO A 183 13.90 -7.84 4.35
N SER A 184 15.09 -8.41 4.50
CA SER A 184 15.79 -9.22 3.51
C SER A 184 15.08 -10.55 3.18
N ASP A 185 14.23 -11.06 4.06
CA ASP A 185 13.49 -12.31 3.87
C ASP A 185 12.27 -12.11 2.95
N VAL A 186 11.82 -10.86 2.82
CA VAL A 186 10.62 -10.49 2.06
C VAL A 186 10.88 -10.57 0.55
N LYS A 187 9.94 -11.16 -0.18
CA LYS A 187 10.04 -11.36 -1.64
C LYS A 187 9.16 -10.39 -2.46
N MET A 188 8.18 -9.75 -1.83
CA MET A 188 7.26 -8.85 -2.52
C MET A 188 6.63 -7.85 -1.55
N LEU A 189 6.46 -6.61 -2.01
CA LEU A 189 5.78 -5.55 -1.28
C LEU A 189 4.46 -5.18 -1.95
N SER A 190 3.37 -5.25 -1.21
CA SER A 190 2.09 -4.67 -1.57
C SER A 190 1.82 -3.48 -0.67
N LEU A 191 2.03 -2.29 -1.20
CA LEU A 191 2.00 -1.02 -0.46
C LEU A 191 0.79 -0.19 -0.87
N TYR A 192 0.17 0.47 0.08
CA TYR A 192 -0.94 1.40 -0.19
C TYR A 192 -0.42 2.65 -0.91
N ASP A 193 -0.65 2.72 -2.22
CA ASP A 193 -0.20 3.79 -3.11
C ASP A 193 -1.35 4.77 -3.44
N ALA A 194 -1.83 5.49 -2.42
CA ALA A 194 -2.79 6.58 -2.64
C ALA A 194 -2.18 7.70 -3.50
N PHE A 195 -0.90 7.93 -3.37
CA PHE A 195 -0.07 8.88 -4.13
C PHE A 195 1.31 8.27 -4.36
N THR A 196 2.03 8.76 -5.37
CA THR A 196 3.36 8.25 -5.70
C THR A 196 4.39 8.41 -4.58
N ILE A 197 4.21 9.37 -3.66
CA ILE A 197 5.09 9.54 -2.49
C ILE A 197 4.92 8.43 -1.45
N THR A 198 3.73 7.81 -1.33
CA THR A 198 3.50 6.84 -0.25
C THR A 198 4.38 5.60 -0.35
N PRO A 199 4.55 4.93 -1.50
CA PRO A 199 5.53 3.85 -1.62
C PRO A 199 6.98 4.29 -1.36
N VAL A 200 7.34 5.53 -1.71
CA VAL A 200 8.68 6.10 -1.43
C VAL A 200 8.94 6.13 0.07
N LEU A 201 8.00 6.70 0.85
CA LEU A 201 8.12 6.75 2.31
C LEU A 201 8.12 5.35 2.93
N PHE A 202 7.26 4.45 2.43
CA PHE A 202 7.08 3.13 3.03
C PHE A 202 8.27 2.20 2.79
N VAL A 203 8.96 2.25 1.64
CA VAL A 203 10.18 1.44 1.45
C VAL A 203 11.30 1.88 2.37
N GLU A 204 11.34 3.14 2.75
CA GLU A 204 12.28 3.68 3.73
C GLU A 204 11.90 3.27 5.16
N ASP A 205 10.66 3.56 5.56
CA ASP A 205 10.17 3.34 6.93
C ASP A 205 10.06 1.84 7.29
N LEU A 206 9.85 0.98 6.29
CA LEU A 206 9.85 -0.47 6.45
C LEU A 206 11.26 -1.11 6.31
N GLY A 207 12.32 -0.30 6.12
CA GLY A 207 13.70 -0.77 6.15
C GLY A 207 14.24 -1.38 4.85
N PHE A 208 13.61 -1.15 3.70
CA PHE A 208 14.09 -1.65 2.40
C PHE A 208 15.18 -0.77 1.78
N CYS A 209 15.30 0.47 2.20
CA CYS A 209 16.39 1.38 1.87
C CYS A 209 16.56 2.42 2.98
N PRO A 210 17.73 3.10 3.05
CA PRO A 210 17.93 4.21 3.99
C PRO A 210 16.95 5.36 3.76
N LYS A 211 16.67 6.13 4.80
CA LYS A 211 15.85 7.35 4.72
C LYS A 211 16.45 8.33 3.70
N GLY A 212 15.59 8.82 2.80
CA GLY A 212 15.95 9.70 1.69
C GLY A 212 16.32 8.98 0.37
N GLU A 213 16.46 7.65 0.38
CA GLU A 213 16.78 6.86 -0.81
C GLU A 213 15.56 6.21 -1.49
N GLY A 214 14.37 6.39 -0.94
CA GLY A 214 13.15 5.78 -1.46
C GLY A 214 12.82 6.18 -2.89
N GLY A 215 13.13 7.41 -3.30
CA GLY A 215 12.98 7.84 -4.70
C GLY A 215 13.87 7.03 -5.65
N ARG A 216 15.15 6.90 -5.32
CA ARG A 216 16.15 6.11 -6.08
C ARG A 216 15.85 4.60 -6.04
N PHE A 217 15.11 4.15 -5.04
CA PHE A 217 14.70 2.75 -4.95
C PHE A 217 13.85 2.31 -6.15
N PHE A 218 13.10 3.23 -6.77
CA PHE A 218 12.24 2.97 -7.92
C PHE A 218 12.90 3.28 -9.28
N GLU A 219 14.07 3.92 -9.29
CA GLU A 219 14.75 4.40 -10.50
C GLU A 219 14.95 3.30 -11.55
N GLY A 220 14.80 3.66 -12.83
CA GLY A 220 15.04 2.75 -13.96
C GLY A 220 14.05 1.58 -14.02
N GLY A 221 12.91 1.66 -13.35
CA GLY A 221 11.95 0.58 -13.26
C GLY A 221 12.42 -0.58 -12.39
N ALA A 222 13.29 -0.33 -11.42
CA ALA A 222 13.92 -1.36 -10.59
C ALA A 222 12.92 -2.27 -9.85
N THR A 223 11.71 -1.79 -9.55
CA THR A 223 10.63 -2.54 -8.86
C THR A 223 9.55 -3.07 -9.81
N ALA A 224 9.67 -2.79 -11.10
CA ALA A 224 8.75 -3.22 -12.16
C ALA A 224 8.97 -4.69 -12.55
N PRO A 225 8.12 -5.30 -13.39
CA PRO A 225 8.35 -6.65 -13.91
C PRO A 225 9.74 -6.78 -14.55
N GLY A 226 10.54 -7.73 -14.07
CA GLY A 226 11.92 -7.94 -14.53
C GLY A 226 12.94 -6.95 -13.97
N GLY A 227 12.56 -6.09 -13.04
CA GLY A 227 13.46 -5.14 -12.38
C GLY A 227 14.50 -5.81 -11.47
N SER A 228 15.47 -5.02 -11.02
CA SER A 228 16.62 -5.49 -10.24
C SER A 228 16.39 -5.51 -8.73
N ARG A 229 15.29 -4.94 -8.26
CA ARG A 229 14.90 -4.86 -6.83
C ARG A 229 13.66 -5.70 -6.56
N ILE A 230 13.29 -5.74 -5.28
CA ILE A 230 12.06 -6.39 -4.82
C ILE A 230 10.84 -5.84 -5.58
N PRO A 231 9.95 -6.71 -6.09
CA PRO A 231 8.71 -6.28 -6.75
C PRO A 231 7.79 -5.49 -5.82
N VAL A 232 7.27 -4.36 -6.30
CA VAL A 232 6.33 -3.51 -5.55
C VAL A 232 5.01 -3.39 -6.32
N ASN A 233 3.88 -3.60 -5.62
CA ASN A 233 2.52 -3.40 -6.14
C ASN A 233 2.24 -4.19 -7.43
N THR A 234 2.48 -5.49 -7.40
CA THR A 234 2.35 -6.40 -8.54
C THR A 234 0.93 -6.50 -9.13
N SER A 235 -0.10 -6.04 -8.42
CA SER A 235 -1.45 -5.87 -8.96
C SER A 235 -1.60 -4.68 -9.90
N GLY A 236 -0.70 -3.70 -9.82
CA GLY A 236 -0.80 -2.38 -10.43
C GLY A 236 -1.19 -1.28 -9.43
N GLY A 237 -1.38 -1.65 -8.16
CA GLY A 237 -1.61 -0.71 -7.07
C GLY A 237 -2.93 0.07 -7.15
N GLY A 238 -3.09 1.01 -6.28
CA GLY A 238 -4.15 2.02 -6.33
C GLY A 238 -3.97 2.99 -7.49
N LEU A 239 -2.73 3.12 -7.99
CA LEU A 239 -2.40 4.02 -9.10
C LEU A 239 -2.85 3.48 -10.47
N SER A 240 -3.01 2.16 -10.63
CA SER A 240 -3.31 1.57 -11.96
C SER A 240 -4.27 0.37 -11.93
N TYR A 241 -4.43 -0.31 -10.80
CA TYR A 241 -5.32 -1.47 -10.70
C TYR A 241 -6.71 -1.09 -10.20
N CYS A 242 -6.85 -0.70 -8.95
CA CYS A 242 -8.15 -0.45 -8.32
C CYS A 242 -7.97 0.36 -7.03
N HIS A 243 -8.74 1.44 -6.86
CA HIS A 243 -8.77 2.18 -5.60
C HIS A 243 -10.22 2.59 -5.27
N PRO A 244 -10.97 1.75 -4.53
CA PRO A 244 -12.38 1.97 -4.22
C PRO A 244 -12.60 2.76 -2.92
N GLY A 245 -11.63 3.55 -2.47
CA GLY A 245 -11.64 4.33 -1.23
C GLY A 245 -10.78 3.71 -0.14
N MET A 246 -11.15 2.59 0.47
CA MET A 246 -10.29 1.87 1.41
C MET A 246 -9.58 0.71 0.69
N TYR A 247 -8.36 0.96 0.23
CA TYR A 247 -7.62 0.05 -0.62
C TYR A 247 -6.88 -1.07 0.14
N GLY A 248 -6.68 -0.94 1.45
CA GLY A 248 -5.88 -1.87 2.26
C GLY A 248 -6.29 -3.36 2.18
N LEU A 249 -7.58 -3.66 1.94
CA LEU A 249 -8.03 -5.03 1.72
C LEU A 249 -7.46 -5.62 0.42
N LEU A 250 -7.45 -4.83 -0.66
CA LEU A 250 -6.92 -5.26 -1.96
C LEU A 250 -5.39 -5.41 -1.92
N VAL A 251 -4.70 -4.60 -1.11
CA VAL A 251 -3.27 -4.75 -0.79
C VAL A 251 -3.00 -6.13 -0.19
N MET A 252 -3.79 -6.54 0.81
CA MET A 252 -3.68 -7.88 1.42
C MET A 252 -4.02 -9.01 0.44
N ILE A 253 -5.08 -8.85 -0.34
CA ILE A 253 -5.49 -9.86 -1.33
C ILE A 253 -4.37 -10.13 -2.33
N GLU A 254 -3.66 -9.10 -2.81
CA GLU A 254 -2.55 -9.30 -3.73
C GLU A 254 -1.39 -10.04 -3.04
N ALA A 255 -0.99 -9.65 -1.83
CA ALA A 255 0.06 -10.34 -1.08
C ALA A 255 -0.30 -11.83 -0.85
N ILE A 256 -1.52 -12.12 -0.42
CA ILE A 256 -2.02 -13.50 -0.22
C ILE A 256 -1.98 -14.30 -1.54
N ARG A 257 -2.40 -13.69 -2.66
CA ARG A 257 -2.41 -14.37 -3.96
C ARG A 257 -1.01 -14.64 -4.49
N GLN A 258 -0.05 -13.76 -4.22
CA GLN A 258 1.35 -13.95 -4.57
C GLN A 258 1.95 -15.12 -3.78
N VAL A 259 1.80 -15.16 -2.46
CA VAL A 259 2.27 -16.29 -1.62
C VAL A 259 1.59 -17.61 -2.01
N ARG A 260 0.33 -17.55 -2.45
CA ARG A 260 -0.42 -18.74 -2.88
C ARG A 260 -0.05 -19.24 -4.29
N GLY A 261 0.61 -18.44 -5.10
CA GLY A 261 0.96 -18.78 -6.48
C GLY A 261 -0.20 -18.57 -7.48
N GLU A 262 -1.13 -17.64 -7.20
CA GLU A 262 -2.36 -17.42 -7.99
C GLU A 262 -2.30 -16.18 -8.90
N CYS A 263 -1.12 -15.60 -9.15
CA CYS A 263 -1.01 -14.32 -9.85
C CYS A 263 -0.71 -14.42 -11.36
N GLY A 264 -0.56 -15.64 -11.91
CA GLY A 264 -0.38 -15.85 -13.36
C GLY A 264 0.84 -15.11 -13.91
N LYS A 265 0.66 -14.27 -14.95
CA LYS A 265 1.77 -13.56 -15.61
C LYS A 265 2.52 -12.57 -14.70
N ARG A 266 1.90 -12.13 -13.61
CA ARG A 266 2.52 -11.22 -12.62
C ARG A 266 3.05 -11.94 -11.38
N GLN A 267 3.09 -13.28 -11.41
CA GLN A 267 3.57 -14.08 -10.29
C GLN A 267 5.05 -13.80 -10.02
N VAL A 268 5.36 -13.42 -8.79
CA VAL A 268 6.73 -13.31 -8.28
C VAL A 268 7.25 -14.72 -8.01
N LYS A 269 8.43 -15.03 -8.53
CA LYS A 269 9.06 -16.34 -8.32
C LYS A 269 9.42 -16.52 -6.85
N ASP A 270 9.19 -17.72 -6.32
CA ASP A 270 9.56 -18.13 -4.95
C ASP A 270 9.07 -17.13 -3.88
N CYS A 271 7.83 -16.65 -4.02
CA CYS A 271 7.22 -15.65 -3.14
C CYS A 271 6.68 -16.33 -1.87
N ASP A 272 7.58 -16.72 -0.97
CA ASP A 272 7.21 -17.34 0.30
C ASP A 272 6.85 -16.35 1.40
N VAL A 273 7.37 -15.13 1.33
CA VAL A 273 7.06 -14.03 2.27
C VAL A 273 6.65 -12.79 1.50
N ALA A 274 5.51 -12.21 1.84
CA ALA A 274 5.02 -10.96 1.28
C ALA A 274 4.54 -9.99 2.37
N ILE A 275 4.85 -8.71 2.21
CA ILE A 275 4.29 -7.66 3.05
C ILE A 275 3.09 -7.02 2.36
N ALA A 276 2.02 -6.84 3.13
CA ALA A 276 0.93 -5.93 2.85
C ALA A 276 1.01 -4.76 3.84
N HIS A 277 1.14 -3.53 3.31
CA HIS A 277 1.21 -2.34 4.15
C HIS A 277 0.11 -1.34 3.78
N GLY A 278 -0.68 -0.96 4.77
CA GLY A 278 -1.84 -0.09 4.63
C GLY A 278 -1.65 1.26 5.31
N ASN A 279 -2.24 2.27 4.70
CA ASN A 279 -2.24 3.65 5.14
C ASN A 279 -3.66 4.16 5.31
N GLY A 280 -3.91 4.94 6.35
CA GLY A 280 -5.18 5.60 6.62
C GLY A 280 -5.01 7.06 7.02
N GLY A 281 -6.12 7.83 6.93
CA GLY A 281 -6.08 9.26 7.19
C GLY A 281 -5.16 9.99 6.21
N VAL A 282 -4.27 10.82 6.73
CA VAL A 282 -3.25 11.56 5.95
C VAL A 282 -1.86 11.17 6.48
N LEU A 283 -1.40 9.96 6.13
CA LEU A 283 -0.18 9.32 6.65
C LEU A 283 -0.25 9.01 8.15
N SER A 284 -1.40 9.12 8.77
CA SER A 284 -1.56 9.13 10.23
C SER A 284 -1.69 7.74 10.84
N SER A 285 -2.32 6.80 10.15
CA SER A 285 -2.55 5.42 10.59
C SER A 285 -1.87 4.45 9.65
N GLN A 286 -1.03 3.60 10.17
CA GLN A 286 -0.27 2.62 9.39
C GLN A 286 -0.50 1.22 9.96
N CYS A 287 -0.65 0.25 9.06
CA CYS A 287 -0.81 -1.16 9.43
C CYS A 287 0.03 -2.04 8.51
N THR A 288 0.88 -2.86 9.08
CA THR A 288 1.73 -3.81 8.37
C THR A 288 1.27 -5.23 8.69
N VAL A 289 1.05 -6.05 7.66
CA VAL A 289 0.75 -7.48 7.80
C VAL A 289 1.75 -8.27 6.95
N ILE A 290 2.40 -9.24 7.58
CA ILE A 290 3.35 -10.14 6.92
C ILE A 290 2.66 -11.47 6.68
N PHE A 291 2.64 -11.89 5.43
CA PHE A 291 2.07 -13.16 5.00
C PHE A 291 3.18 -14.12 4.58
N GLY A 292 3.02 -15.40 4.96
CA GLY A 292 3.97 -16.45 4.60
C GLY A 292 3.32 -17.70 4.06
N SER A 293 4.11 -18.50 3.33
CA SER A 293 3.77 -19.86 2.92
C SER A 293 4.03 -20.86 4.05
N GLU A 294 3.66 -22.13 3.88
CA GLU A 294 3.98 -23.19 4.82
C GLU A 294 5.49 -23.40 5.03
N ALA A 295 6.32 -23.01 4.05
CA ALA A 295 7.77 -23.10 4.15
C ALA A 295 8.38 -22.10 5.16
N THR A 296 7.59 -21.14 5.65
CA THR A 296 8.03 -20.11 6.61
C THR A 296 7.64 -20.39 8.06
N LEU A 297 7.06 -21.57 8.35
CA LEU A 297 6.61 -21.96 9.69
C LEU A 297 7.72 -22.67 10.50
#